data_b0f5dbfb9b0fae2cff3775a050df2bc9
#
_entry.id   b0f5dbfb9b0fae2cff3775a050df2bc9
#
_cell.length_a   1.000
_cell.length_b   1.000
_cell.length_c   1.000
_cell.angle_alpha   90.00
_cell.angle_beta   90.00
_cell.angle_gamma   90.00
#
_symmetry.space_group_name_H-M   'P 1'
#
loop_
_entity.id
_entity.type
_entity.pdbx_description
1 polymer ?
#
loop_
_entity_poly.entity_id
_entity_poly.type
_entity_poly.pdbx_seq_one_letter_code
_entity_poly.pdbx_strand_id
1 'polypeptide(L)'
;LGTEAVEAHLELADPSLDSAVAQLAAQGVTRAALVPLLFTNAFHNKIDVPEAVREAQDRHGVQLLVGPHLGTGVDVARVLINTLPHSLPAGAHLILYTVGSSDAAANVAAENLAWELSLLSGHTVDVAYATSGPGVGFGGAAVIEAACGYEDVHILPLFVTDGLLLDRVIDQVDHIAVATGARITYSTPLKTALAPLVAARYRAALSELLTAAHA
;
A
#
# COMPACT_ATOMS: atom_id res chain seq x y z
N LEU A 1 15.71 -13.45 5.45
CA LEU A 1 15.14 -14.65 4.80
C LEU A 1 16.21 -15.50 4.12
N GLY A 2 17.38 -14.95 3.77
CA GLY A 2 18.41 -15.67 3.01
C GLY A 2 17.99 -16.05 1.59
N THR A 3 16.95 -15.41 1.07
CA THR A 3 16.35 -15.64 -0.26
C THR A 3 16.57 -14.39 -1.09
N GLU A 4 16.98 -14.56 -2.34
CA GLU A 4 17.06 -13.48 -3.30
C GLU A 4 15.65 -13.00 -3.65
N ALA A 5 15.46 -11.70 -3.81
CA ALA A 5 14.22 -11.09 -4.22
C ALA A 5 14.46 -10.23 -5.47
N VAL A 6 13.58 -10.36 -6.44
CA VAL A 6 13.55 -9.56 -7.66
C VAL A 6 12.32 -8.69 -7.64
N GLU A 7 12.49 -7.41 -7.94
CA GLU A 7 11.41 -6.46 -8.10
C GLU A 7 10.74 -6.64 -9.45
N ALA A 8 9.41 -6.46 -9.49
CA ALA A 8 8.63 -6.48 -10.73
C ALA A 8 7.47 -5.50 -10.65
N HIS A 9 7.14 -4.87 -11.77
CA HIS A 9 6.04 -3.92 -11.91
C HIS A 9 4.95 -4.49 -12.82
N LEU A 10 3.69 -4.17 -12.53
CA LEU A 10 2.56 -4.55 -13.38
C LEU A 10 2.50 -3.69 -14.64
N GLU A 11 2.69 -2.38 -14.47
CA GLU A 11 2.57 -1.39 -15.53
C GLU A 11 3.54 -0.23 -15.31
N LEU A 12 3.78 0.54 -16.38
CA LEU A 12 4.44 1.85 -16.39
C LEU A 12 5.89 1.90 -15.90
N ALA A 13 6.49 0.79 -15.49
CA ALA A 13 7.87 0.74 -15.02
C ALA A 13 8.55 -0.60 -15.34
N ASP A 14 9.87 -0.57 -15.41
CA ASP A 14 10.73 -1.75 -15.58
C ASP A 14 11.42 -2.12 -14.25
N PRO A 15 11.71 -3.43 -14.02
CA PRO A 15 11.34 -4.56 -14.86
C PRO A 15 9.86 -4.92 -14.75
N SER A 16 9.24 -5.30 -15.87
CA SER A 16 7.90 -5.91 -15.87
C SER A 16 7.93 -7.29 -15.19
N LEU A 17 6.77 -7.82 -14.79
CA LEU A 17 6.69 -9.19 -14.26
C LEU A 17 7.27 -10.21 -15.26
N ASP A 18 6.96 -10.07 -16.54
CA ASP A 18 7.48 -10.92 -17.59
C ASP A 18 9.02 -10.90 -17.66
N SER A 19 9.62 -9.69 -17.63
CA SER A 19 11.08 -9.53 -17.64
C SER A 19 11.74 -10.10 -16.39
N ALA A 20 11.14 -9.91 -15.22
CA ALA A 20 11.65 -10.46 -13.96
C ALA A 20 11.61 -12.00 -13.96
N VAL A 21 10.52 -12.59 -14.45
CA VAL A 21 10.39 -14.06 -14.56
C VAL A 21 11.35 -14.62 -15.60
N ALA A 22 11.56 -13.93 -16.73
CA ALA A 22 12.57 -14.31 -17.73
C ALA A 22 13.99 -14.34 -17.12
N GLN A 23 14.32 -13.35 -16.29
CA GLN A 23 15.60 -13.31 -15.58
C GLN A 23 15.76 -14.49 -14.61
N LEU A 24 14.72 -14.84 -13.84
CA LEU A 24 14.73 -15.99 -12.95
C LEU A 24 14.88 -17.31 -13.74
N ALA A 25 14.17 -17.47 -14.86
CA ALA A 25 14.30 -18.63 -15.74
C ALA A 25 15.74 -18.80 -16.29
N ALA A 26 16.36 -17.69 -16.71
CA ALA A 26 17.75 -17.71 -17.20
C ALA A 26 18.77 -18.10 -16.10
N GLN A 27 18.43 -17.90 -14.82
CA GLN A 27 19.21 -18.36 -13.66
C GLN A 27 18.93 -19.82 -13.26
N GLY A 28 18.07 -20.52 -14.01
CA GLY A 28 17.67 -21.90 -13.72
C GLY A 28 16.62 -22.06 -12.62
N VAL A 29 15.96 -20.94 -12.22
CA VAL A 29 14.87 -20.99 -11.25
C VAL A 29 13.63 -21.57 -11.90
N THR A 30 13.08 -22.62 -11.32
CA THR A 30 11.86 -23.30 -11.83
C THR A 30 10.61 -22.94 -11.02
N ARG A 31 10.76 -22.35 -9.83
CA ARG A 31 9.66 -21.95 -8.93
C ARG A 31 10.02 -20.68 -8.18
N ALA A 32 9.10 -19.73 -8.09
CA ALA A 32 9.25 -18.52 -7.32
C ALA A 32 7.95 -18.15 -6.60
N ALA A 33 8.06 -17.51 -5.44
CA ALA A 33 6.92 -16.90 -4.76
C ALA A 33 6.77 -15.44 -5.18
N LEU A 34 5.55 -15.03 -5.53
CA LEU A 34 5.18 -13.67 -5.86
C LEU A 34 4.37 -13.08 -4.72
N VAL A 35 4.79 -11.95 -4.19
CA VAL A 35 4.07 -11.20 -3.16
C VAL A 35 3.58 -9.87 -3.75
N PRO A 36 2.26 -9.72 -4.01
CA PRO A 36 1.72 -8.47 -4.51
C PRO A 36 1.82 -7.36 -3.45
N LEU A 37 2.50 -6.26 -3.76
CA LEU A 37 2.62 -5.10 -2.88
C LEU A 37 1.39 -4.17 -3.02
N LEU A 38 0.19 -4.75 -2.93
CA LEU A 38 -1.10 -4.09 -3.09
C LEU A 38 -1.84 -4.07 -1.75
N PHE A 39 -2.35 -2.90 -1.36
CA PHE A 39 -3.09 -2.76 -0.10
C PHE A 39 -4.55 -3.21 -0.23
N THR A 40 -5.19 -3.01 -1.37
CA THR A 40 -6.59 -3.35 -1.57
C THR A 40 -6.78 -4.45 -2.62
N ASN A 41 -7.86 -5.20 -2.47
CA ASN A 41 -8.25 -6.23 -3.43
C ASN A 41 -9.13 -5.61 -4.54
N ALA A 42 -8.60 -4.59 -5.22
CA ALA A 42 -9.25 -3.91 -6.35
C ALA A 42 -8.89 -4.57 -7.69
N PHE A 43 -9.12 -3.89 -8.80
CA PHE A 43 -8.98 -4.41 -10.16
C PHE A 43 -7.60 -5.06 -10.42
N HIS A 44 -6.51 -4.39 -10.07
CA HIS A 44 -5.16 -4.92 -10.29
C HIS A 44 -4.92 -6.27 -9.62
N ASN A 45 -5.42 -6.46 -8.39
CA ASN A 45 -5.22 -7.72 -7.68
C ASN A 45 -6.18 -8.83 -8.16
N LYS A 46 -7.37 -8.48 -8.65
CA LYS A 46 -8.39 -9.46 -9.09
C LYS A 46 -8.19 -9.93 -10.52
N ILE A 47 -7.65 -9.10 -11.40
CA ILE A 47 -7.58 -9.34 -12.84
C ILE A 47 -6.13 -9.28 -13.35
N ASP A 48 -5.43 -8.16 -13.17
CA ASP A 48 -4.15 -7.91 -13.81
C ASP A 48 -3.05 -8.84 -13.27
N VAL A 49 -2.97 -9.03 -11.94
CA VAL A 49 -1.97 -9.94 -11.35
C VAL A 49 -2.17 -11.39 -11.81
N PRO A 50 -3.37 -11.99 -11.72
CA PRO A 50 -3.57 -13.37 -12.21
C PRO A 50 -3.29 -13.55 -13.71
N GLU A 51 -3.62 -12.56 -14.54
CA GLU A 51 -3.37 -12.61 -15.98
C GLU A 51 -1.87 -12.52 -16.29
N ALA A 52 -1.17 -11.56 -15.73
CA ALA A 52 0.27 -11.40 -15.89
C ALA A 52 1.06 -12.62 -15.37
N VAL A 53 0.63 -13.20 -14.25
CA VAL A 53 1.22 -14.42 -13.69
C VAL A 53 1.07 -15.59 -14.65
N ARG A 54 -0.15 -15.81 -15.17
CA ARG A 54 -0.40 -16.92 -16.12
C ARG A 54 0.45 -16.76 -17.37
N GLU A 55 0.49 -15.58 -17.97
CA GLU A 55 1.27 -15.32 -19.17
C GLU A 55 2.77 -15.53 -18.95
N ALA A 56 3.32 -15.04 -17.83
CA ALA A 56 4.73 -15.20 -17.51
C ALA A 56 5.09 -16.68 -17.26
N GLN A 57 4.21 -17.44 -16.56
CA GLN A 57 4.40 -18.89 -16.36
C GLN A 57 4.40 -19.65 -17.68
N ASP A 58 3.44 -19.39 -18.56
CA ASP A 58 3.29 -20.07 -19.86
C ASP A 58 4.49 -19.78 -20.76
N ARG A 59 5.03 -18.56 -20.71
CA ARG A 59 6.14 -18.12 -21.56
C ARG A 59 7.50 -18.63 -21.10
N HIS A 60 7.75 -18.63 -19.80
CA HIS A 60 9.09 -18.88 -19.24
C HIS A 60 9.23 -20.22 -18.49
N GLY A 61 8.15 -20.96 -18.27
CA GLY A 61 8.18 -22.26 -17.60
C GLY A 61 8.52 -22.18 -16.10
N VAL A 62 8.41 -21.00 -15.47
CA VAL A 62 8.61 -20.81 -14.02
C VAL A 62 7.27 -20.88 -13.32
N GLN A 63 7.11 -21.79 -12.37
CA GLN A 63 5.93 -21.83 -11.52
C GLN A 63 5.92 -20.66 -10.53
N LEU A 64 4.94 -19.78 -10.62
CA LEU A 64 4.75 -18.66 -9.69
C LEU A 64 3.70 -18.99 -8.64
N LEU A 65 4.06 -18.80 -7.39
CA LEU A 65 3.20 -18.98 -6.22
C LEU A 65 2.77 -17.63 -5.73
N VAL A 66 1.55 -17.26 -6.03
CA VAL A 66 1.00 -15.96 -5.63
C VAL A 66 0.60 -16.01 -4.16
N GLY A 67 1.34 -15.29 -3.34
CA GLY A 67 1.01 -15.10 -1.92
C GLY A 67 -0.07 -14.05 -1.70
N PRO A 68 -0.54 -13.92 -0.45
CA PRO A 68 -1.46 -12.86 -0.08
C PRO A 68 -0.87 -11.49 -0.38
N HIS A 69 -1.71 -10.54 -0.85
CA HIS A 69 -1.33 -9.14 -0.97
C HIS A 69 -1.11 -8.49 0.41
N LEU A 70 -0.59 -7.26 0.48
CA LEU A 70 -0.33 -6.57 1.76
C LEU A 70 -1.60 -6.48 2.61
N GLY A 71 -2.71 -6.07 2.01
CA GLY A 71 -3.98 -5.90 2.69
C GLY A 71 -4.08 -4.57 3.44
N THR A 72 -5.19 -4.42 4.19
CA THR A 72 -5.49 -3.27 5.06
C THR A 72 -5.82 -3.73 6.48
N GLY A 73 -5.20 -4.82 6.92
CA GLY A 73 -5.45 -5.38 8.24
C GLY A 73 -4.67 -4.68 9.35
N VAL A 74 -4.87 -5.18 10.58
CA VAL A 74 -4.23 -4.65 11.80
C VAL A 74 -2.70 -4.69 11.75
N ASP A 75 -2.12 -5.58 10.97
CA ASP A 75 -0.68 -5.66 10.74
C ASP A 75 -0.16 -4.46 9.93
N VAL A 76 -0.92 -4.01 8.91
CA VAL A 76 -0.64 -2.77 8.17
C VAL A 76 -0.84 -1.56 9.08
N ALA A 77 -1.90 -1.52 9.89
CA ALA A 77 -2.13 -0.44 10.85
C ALA A 77 -0.92 -0.28 11.79
N ARG A 78 -0.36 -1.37 12.31
CA ARG A 78 0.84 -1.33 13.16
C ARG A 78 2.07 -0.82 12.44
N VAL A 79 2.26 -1.17 11.17
CA VAL A 79 3.36 -0.62 10.37
C VAL A 79 3.21 0.90 10.24
N LEU A 80 2.01 1.38 9.90
CA LEU A 80 1.71 2.80 9.78
C LEU A 80 1.96 3.56 11.10
N ILE A 81 1.48 3.03 12.23
CA ILE A 81 1.70 3.65 13.55
C ILE A 81 3.19 3.79 13.87
N ASN A 82 3.99 2.79 13.53
CA ASN A 82 5.43 2.83 13.75
C ASN A 82 6.16 3.89 12.89
N THR A 83 5.51 4.45 11.88
CA THR A 83 6.05 5.56 11.07
C THR A 83 5.65 6.94 11.60
N LEU A 84 4.77 7.00 12.59
CA LEU A 84 4.38 8.28 13.20
C LEU A 84 5.56 8.90 13.95
N PRO A 85 5.77 10.22 13.82
CA PRO A 85 6.83 10.89 14.58
C PRO A 85 6.53 10.91 16.08
N HIS A 86 7.54 10.63 16.90
CA HIS A 86 7.40 10.67 18.37
C HIS A 86 7.02 12.06 18.89
N SER A 87 7.25 13.11 18.11
CA SER A 87 6.91 14.49 18.43
C SER A 87 5.48 14.87 18.06
N LEU A 88 4.68 13.93 17.56
CA LEU A 88 3.30 14.21 17.17
C LEU A 88 2.47 14.58 18.41
N PRO A 89 1.75 15.73 18.41
CA PRO A 89 0.88 16.11 19.52
C PRO A 89 -0.20 15.07 19.80
N ALA A 90 -0.51 14.81 21.07
CA ALA A 90 -1.50 13.78 21.46
C ALA A 90 -2.92 14.06 20.91
N GLY A 91 -3.25 15.32 20.59
CA GLY A 91 -4.53 15.72 19.97
C GLY A 91 -4.48 15.87 18.45
N ALA A 92 -3.37 15.50 17.80
CA ALA A 92 -3.25 15.64 16.37
C ALA A 92 -4.27 14.76 15.63
N HIS A 93 -4.84 15.30 14.58
CA HIS A 93 -5.71 14.56 13.66
C HIS A 93 -4.86 13.86 12.58
N LEU A 94 -5.12 12.59 12.33
CA LEU A 94 -4.45 11.84 11.27
C LEU A 94 -5.31 11.81 10.01
N ILE A 95 -4.67 11.97 8.87
CA ILE A 95 -5.32 11.76 7.57
C ILE A 95 -4.63 10.60 6.87
N LEU A 96 -5.30 9.45 6.80
CA LEU A 96 -4.85 8.31 6.01
C LEU A 96 -5.01 8.68 4.52
N TYR A 97 -3.92 9.04 3.88
CA TYR A 97 -3.92 9.41 2.47
C TYR A 97 -3.63 8.20 1.59
N THR A 98 -4.57 7.84 0.72
CA THR A 98 -4.50 6.63 -0.12
C THR A 98 -4.90 6.93 -1.56
N VAL A 99 -4.58 6.02 -2.48
CA VAL A 99 -4.89 6.19 -3.91
C VAL A 99 -6.39 6.35 -4.16
N GLY A 100 -7.20 5.55 -3.50
CA GLY A 100 -8.63 5.44 -3.79
C GLY A 100 -8.92 4.47 -4.94
N SER A 101 -10.18 4.11 -5.11
CA SER A 101 -10.61 3.14 -6.11
C SER A 101 -12.05 3.42 -6.58
N SER A 102 -12.37 3.05 -7.82
CA SER A 102 -13.74 2.94 -8.30
C SER A 102 -14.49 1.73 -7.70
N ASP A 103 -13.76 0.76 -7.13
CA ASP A 103 -14.33 -0.35 -6.37
C ASP A 103 -14.64 0.13 -4.94
N ALA A 104 -15.93 0.26 -4.62
CA ALA A 104 -16.38 0.71 -3.30
C ALA A 104 -15.86 -0.18 -2.15
N ALA A 105 -15.69 -1.49 -2.37
CA ALA A 105 -15.16 -2.38 -1.35
C ALA A 105 -13.71 -2.07 -0.99
N ALA A 106 -12.92 -1.58 -1.94
CA ALA A 106 -11.54 -1.14 -1.69
C ALA A 106 -11.49 0.13 -0.83
N ASN A 107 -12.43 1.06 -1.04
CA ASN A 107 -12.52 2.28 -0.23
C ASN A 107 -13.01 1.95 1.20
N VAL A 108 -14.01 1.07 1.35
CA VAL A 108 -14.44 0.56 2.67
C VAL A 108 -13.27 -0.11 3.41
N ALA A 109 -12.40 -0.82 2.72
CA ALA A 109 -11.22 -1.42 3.33
C ALA A 109 -10.22 -0.35 3.85
N ALA A 110 -10.09 0.78 3.18
CA ALA A 110 -9.29 1.91 3.66
C ALA A 110 -9.94 2.61 4.86
N GLU A 111 -11.27 2.76 4.87
CA GLU A 111 -12.02 3.31 6.01
C GLU A 111 -11.91 2.41 7.25
N ASN A 112 -11.99 1.10 7.08
CA ASN A 112 -11.76 0.14 8.17
C ASN A 112 -10.34 0.22 8.72
N LEU A 113 -9.33 0.41 7.85
CA LEU A 113 -7.95 0.63 8.29
C LEU A 113 -7.81 1.95 9.09
N ALA A 114 -8.48 3.03 8.68
CA ALA A 114 -8.50 4.28 9.42
C ALA A 114 -9.14 4.12 10.81
N TRP A 115 -10.21 3.35 10.90
CA TRP A 115 -10.83 3.00 12.18
C TRP A 115 -9.88 2.20 13.10
N GLU A 116 -9.19 1.19 12.56
CA GLU A 116 -8.17 0.41 13.31
C GLU A 116 -7.01 1.30 13.76
N LEU A 117 -6.56 2.22 12.91
CA LEU A 117 -5.53 3.21 13.25
C LEU A 117 -5.98 4.09 14.41
N SER A 118 -7.23 4.56 14.40
CA SER A 118 -7.79 5.37 15.49
C SER A 118 -7.80 4.61 16.80
N LEU A 119 -8.25 3.36 16.80
CA LEU A 119 -8.26 2.50 18.00
C LEU A 119 -6.86 2.26 18.56
N LEU A 120 -5.88 2.02 17.70
CA LEU A 120 -4.54 1.66 18.13
C LEU A 120 -3.67 2.86 18.50
N SER A 121 -3.86 4.00 17.84
CA SER A 121 -3.05 5.21 18.07
C SER A 121 -3.66 6.18 19.12
N GLY A 122 -4.98 6.10 19.32
CA GLY A 122 -5.73 7.07 20.14
C GLY A 122 -5.97 8.42 19.45
N HIS A 123 -5.58 8.57 18.18
CA HIS A 123 -5.85 9.75 17.37
C HIS A 123 -7.17 9.60 16.60
N THR A 124 -7.84 10.70 16.27
CA THR A 124 -8.88 10.68 15.25
C THR A 124 -8.23 10.49 13.87
N VAL A 125 -8.85 9.68 13.01
CA VAL A 125 -8.31 9.35 11.68
C VAL A 125 -9.40 9.46 10.63
N ASP A 126 -9.22 10.32 9.64
CA ASP A 126 -10.04 10.38 8.44
C ASP A 126 -9.28 9.85 7.21
N VAL A 127 -10.01 9.52 6.14
CA VAL A 127 -9.42 9.06 4.89
C VAL A 127 -9.51 10.15 3.84
N ALA A 128 -8.40 10.43 3.16
CA ALA A 128 -8.38 11.27 1.97
C ALA A 128 -7.88 10.48 0.76
N TYR A 129 -8.55 10.63 -0.37
CA TYR A 129 -8.28 9.88 -1.58
C TYR A 129 -7.55 10.73 -2.63
N ALA A 130 -6.55 10.14 -3.28
CA ALA A 130 -5.78 10.83 -4.32
C ALA A 130 -6.54 10.96 -5.64
N THR A 131 -7.39 9.97 -5.99
CA THR A 131 -8.04 9.90 -7.32
C THR A 131 -9.53 9.67 -7.27
N SER A 132 -10.02 8.60 -6.61
CA SER A 132 -11.43 8.20 -6.61
C SER A 132 -11.82 7.55 -5.29
N GLY A 133 -13.02 7.88 -4.80
CA GLY A 133 -13.51 7.40 -3.52
C GLY A 133 -14.72 8.22 -3.07
N PRO A 134 -15.28 7.94 -1.90
CA PRO A 134 -16.28 8.80 -1.28
C PRO A 134 -15.68 10.16 -0.89
N GLY A 135 -16.50 11.22 -0.88
CA GLY A 135 -16.09 12.58 -0.56
C GLY A 135 -16.29 13.57 -1.70
N VAL A 136 -16.00 14.84 -1.43
CA VAL A 136 -16.32 15.97 -2.32
C VAL A 136 -15.13 16.37 -3.20
N GLY A 137 -13.92 15.87 -2.87
CA GLY A 137 -12.69 16.21 -3.59
C GLY A 137 -11.67 15.09 -3.57
N PHE A 138 -10.60 15.27 -4.35
CA PHE A 138 -9.47 14.35 -4.41
C PHE A 138 -8.14 15.09 -4.22
N GLY A 139 -7.10 14.37 -3.83
CA GLY A 139 -5.77 14.93 -3.61
C GLY A 139 -5.78 16.01 -2.54
N GLY A 140 -5.18 17.17 -2.82
CA GLY A 140 -5.11 18.29 -1.87
C GLY A 140 -6.48 18.80 -1.40
N ALA A 141 -7.51 18.79 -2.26
CA ALA A 141 -8.85 19.21 -1.87
C ALA A 141 -9.47 18.26 -0.81
N ALA A 142 -9.28 16.95 -0.95
CA ALA A 142 -9.72 15.97 0.05
C ALA A 142 -8.97 16.16 1.39
N VAL A 143 -7.68 16.48 1.34
CA VAL A 143 -6.89 16.74 2.54
C VAL A 143 -7.34 18.04 3.21
N ILE A 144 -7.65 19.10 2.45
CA ILE A 144 -8.21 20.36 3.00
C ILE A 144 -9.53 20.08 3.73
N GLU A 145 -10.43 19.31 3.12
CA GLU A 145 -11.73 18.95 3.71
C GLU A 145 -11.52 18.19 5.03
N ALA A 146 -10.68 17.17 5.03
CA ALA A 146 -10.39 16.34 6.22
C ALA A 146 -9.63 17.13 7.32
N ALA A 147 -8.84 18.14 6.98
CA ALA A 147 -8.07 18.94 7.92
C ALA A 147 -8.88 20.09 8.56
N CYS A 148 -10.05 20.42 8.01
CA CYS A 148 -10.86 21.55 8.50
C CYS A 148 -11.27 21.39 9.97
N GLY A 149 -10.98 22.40 10.80
CA GLY A 149 -11.36 22.41 12.20
C GLY A 149 -10.35 21.79 13.18
N TYR A 150 -9.24 21.28 12.67
CA TYR A 150 -8.13 20.76 13.47
C TYR A 150 -6.95 21.74 13.50
N GLU A 151 -6.26 21.83 14.65
CA GLU A 151 -5.07 22.67 14.82
C GLU A 151 -3.80 21.95 14.33
N ASP A 152 -3.66 20.68 14.68
CA ASP A 152 -2.54 19.82 14.30
C ASP A 152 -3.03 18.67 13.44
N VAL A 153 -2.50 18.56 12.23
CA VAL A 153 -2.85 17.53 11.26
C VAL A 153 -1.60 16.81 10.78
N HIS A 154 -1.67 15.48 10.71
CA HIS A 154 -0.60 14.67 10.17
C HIS A 154 -1.09 13.78 9.04
N ILE A 155 -0.53 13.96 7.84
CA ILE A 155 -0.82 13.12 6.68
C ILE A 155 0.00 11.83 6.78
N LEU A 156 -0.71 10.70 6.81
CA LEU A 156 -0.14 9.36 6.90
C LEU A 156 -0.34 8.62 5.57
N PRO A 157 0.69 8.53 4.71
CA PRO A 157 0.55 7.95 3.38
C PRO A 157 0.43 6.43 3.41
N LEU A 158 -0.63 5.87 2.81
CA LEU A 158 -0.75 4.45 2.50
C LEU A 158 -0.17 4.18 1.11
N PHE A 159 1.14 4.34 0.99
CA PHE A 159 1.90 4.17 -0.25
C PHE A 159 3.14 3.32 -0.01
N VAL A 160 3.45 2.43 -0.95
CA VAL A 160 4.66 1.59 -0.88
C VAL A 160 5.91 2.44 -1.05
N THR A 161 5.90 3.36 -2.03
CA THR A 161 7.04 4.21 -2.41
C THR A 161 6.58 5.60 -2.82
N ASP A 162 7.54 6.49 -3.07
CA ASP A 162 7.30 7.81 -3.65
C ASP A 162 6.64 7.68 -5.04
N GLY A 163 5.92 8.71 -5.46
CA GLY A 163 5.29 8.75 -6.77
C GLY A 163 4.32 9.91 -6.92
N LEU A 164 3.94 10.19 -8.16
CA LEU A 164 3.20 11.39 -8.57
C LEU A 164 1.94 11.69 -7.76
N LEU A 165 1.21 10.66 -7.31
CA LEU A 165 -0.03 10.87 -6.54
C LEU A 165 0.25 11.36 -5.12
N LEU A 166 1.34 10.89 -4.51
CA LEU A 166 1.77 11.37 -3.21
C LEU A 166 2.46 12.73 -3.34
N ASP A 167 3.35 12.89 -4.30
CA ASP A 167 4.10 14.14 -4.53
C ASP A 167 3.15 15.33 -4.71
N ARG A 168 2.05 15.14 -5.47
CA ARG A 168 1.03 16.17 -5.68
C ARG A 168 0.41 16.72 -4.40
N VAL A 169 0.21 15.93 -3.37
CA VAL A 169 -0.32 16.42 -2.10
C VAL A 169 0.79 17.01 -1.23
N ILE A 170 1.98 16.41 -1.24
CA ILE A 170 3.13 16.92 -0.48
C ILE A 170 3.53 18.30 -0.98
N ASP A 171 3.56 18.53 -2.29
CA ASP A 171 3.84 19.85 -2.90
C ASP A 171 2.79 20.91 -2.54
N GLN A 172 1.61 20.50 -2.09
CA GLN A 172 0.53 21.40 -1.68
C GLN A 172 0.44 21.64 -0.16
N VAL A 173 1.33 21.06 0.66
CA VAL A 173 1.24 21.13 2.14
C VAL A 173 1.15 22.56 2.65
N ASP A 174 1.96 23.49 2.12
CA ASP A 174 1.91 24.90 2.50
C ASP A 174 0.57 25.56 2.12
N HIS A 175 0.04 25.22 0.95
CA HIS A 175 -1.28 25.71 0.52
C HIS A 175 -2.40 25.14 1.40
N ILE A 176 -2.34 23.86 1.75
CA ILE A 176 -3.29 23.21 2.66
C ILE A 176 -3.25 23.87 4.04
N ALA A 177 -2.06 24.12 4.58
CA ALA A 177 -1.88 24.80 5.86
C ALA A 177 -2.49 26.21 5.86
N VAL A 178 -2.29 26.99 4.80
CA VAL A 178 -2.89 28.31 4.66
C VAL A 178 -4.42 28.23 4.54
N ALA A 179 -4.94 27.29 3.75
CA ALA A 179 -6.36 27.14 3.51
C ALA A 179 -7.14 26.70 4.76
N THR A 180 -6.53 25.89 5.62
CA THR A 180 -7.18 25.30 6.81
C THR A 180 -6.84 26.04 8.11
N GLY A 181 -5.72 26.78 8.15
CA GLY A 181 -5.14 27.33 9.36
C GLY A 181 -4.46 26.29 10.25
N ALA A 182 -4.41 25.02 9.82
CA ALA A 182 -3.81 23.92 10.56
C ALA A 182 -2.28 23.87 10.38
N ARG A 183 -1.61 23.29 11.36
CA ARG A 183 -0.22 22.90 11.29
C ARG A 183 -0.12 21.52 10.62
N ILE A 184 0.29 21.46 9.35
CA ILE A 184 0.34 20.23 8.56
C ILE A 184 1.73 19.61 8.63
N THR A 185 1.77 18.33 8.98
CA THR A 185 2.97 17.49 8.91
C THR A 185 2.66 16.21 8.12
N TYR A 186 3.67 15.46 7.72
CA TYR A 186 3.45 14.20 6.98
C TYR A 186 4.57 13.20 7.22
N SER A 187 4.24 11.91 7.12
CA SER A 187 5.21 10.81 7.06
C SER A 187 5.67 10.55 5.63
N THR A 188 6.83 9.93 5.49
CA THR A 188 7.27 9.36 4.21
C THR A 188 6.49 8.10 3.86
N PRO A 189 6.46 7.65 2.58
CA PRO A 189 5.90 6.35 2.20
C PRO A 189 6.56 5.22 2.99
N LEU A 190 5.88 4.07 3.04
CA LEU A 190 6.23 2.96 3.93
C LEU A 190 7.58 2.29 3.59
N LYS A 191 7.94 2.18 2.30
CA LYS A 191 9.24 1.67 1.84
C LYS A 191 9.68 0.40 2.60
N THR A 192 10.87 0.44 3.20
CA THR A 192 11.43 -0.68 3.95
C THR A 192 10.69 -1.03 5.25
N ALA A 193 9.83 -0.15 5.77
CA ALA A 193 8.97 -0.47 6.91
C ALA A 193 8.00 -1.64 6.60
N LEU A 194 7.72 -1.88 5.31
CA LEU A 194 6.92 -3.03 4.86
C LEU A 194 7.69 -4.37 4.88
N ALA A 195 9.01 -4.38 5.02
CA ALA A 195 9.80 -5.60 4.88
C ALA A 195 9.36 -6.76 5.81
N PRO A 196 9.02 -6.54 7.09
CA PRO A 196 8.51 -7.61 7.95
C PRO A 196 7.18 -8.18 7.46
N LEU A 197 6.30 -7.32 6.93
CA LEU A 197 5.01 -7.71 6.41
C LEU A 197 5.15 -8.50 5.10
N VAL A 198 5.98 -8.04 4.17
CA VAL A 198 6.30 -8.77 2.93
C VAL A 198 6.88 -10.15 3.26
N ALA A 199 7.79 -10.23 4.24
CA ALA A 199 8.34 -11.50 4.70
C ALA A 199 7.27 -12.44 5.29
N ALA A 200 6.26 -11.92 5.96
CA ALA A 200 5.13 -12.71 6.46
C ALA A 200 4.26 -13.24 5.31
N ARG A 201 3.95 -12.40 4.31
CA ARG A 201 3.19 -12.80 3.10
C ARG A 201 3.94 -13.87 2.29
N TYR A 202 5.27 -13.72 2.14
CA TYR A 202 6.12 -14.73 1.52
C TYR A 202 6.05 -16.08 2.23
N ARG A 203 6.16 -16.09 3.58
CA ARG A 203 6.05 -17.35 4.34
C ARG A 203 4.67 -17.98 4.20
N ALA A 204 3.60 -17.18 4.15
CA ALA A 204 2.26 -17.67 3.91
C ALA A 204 2.14 -18.36 2.54
N ALA A 205 2.67 -17.75 1.46
CA ALA A 205 2.71 -18.37 0.15
C ALA A 205 3.44 -19.72 0.15
N LEU A 206 4.56 -19.84 0.88
CA LEU A 206 5.30 -21.10 0.98
C LEU A 206 4.57 -22.16 1.81
N SER A 207 3.83 -21.79 2.86
CA SER A 207 3.11 -22.75 3.70
C SER A 207 1.92 -23.39 2.98
N GLU A 208 1.25 -22.68 2.08
CA GLU A 208 0.19 -23.24 1.23
C GLU A 208 0.70 -24.34 0.32
N LEU A 209 1.97 -24.25 -0.13
CA LEU A 209 2.59 -25.33 -0.91
C LEU A 209 2.81 -26.61 -0.12
N LEU A 210 3.25 -26.47 1.13
CA LEU A 210 3.53 -27.64 1.96
C LEU A 210 2.24 -28.38 2.29
N THR A 211 1.14 -27.69 2.45
CA THR A 211 -0.19 -28.30 2.66
C THR A 211 -0.75 -28.94 1.40
N ALA A 212 -0.58 -28.31 0.23
CA ALA A 212 -1.04 -28.87 -1.05
C ALA A 212 -0.22 -30.10 -1.52
N ALA A 213 1.03 -30.24 -1.07
CA ALA A 213 1.88 -31.39 -1.40
C ALA A 213 1.59 -32.63 -0.54
N HIS A 214 0.76 -32.50 0.53
CA HIS A 214 0.41 -33.59 1.44
C HIS A 214 -1.06 -34.00 1.35
N ALA A 215 -1.84 -33.37 0.47
CA ALA A 215 -3.24 -33.67 0.17
C ALA A 215 -3.38 -34.44 -1.17
#